data_502e636a3658889dd0e766d0c9fbca5a
#
_entry.id   502e636a3658889dd0e766d0c9fbca5a
#
_cell.length_a   1.000
_cell.length_b   1.000
_cell.length_c   1.000
_cell.angle_alpha   90.00
_cell.angle_beta   90.00
_cell.angle_gamma   90.00
#
_symmetry.space_group_name_H-M   'P 1'
#
loop_
_entity.id
_entity.type
_entity.pdbx_description
1 polymer ?
#
loop_
_entity_poly.entity_id
_entity_poly.type
_entity_poly.pdbx_seq_one_letter_code
_entity_poly.pdbx_strand_id
1 'polypeptide(L)'
;VAGEAAEYSGDVIVQTNKGLAVGVTDCYRDATVPVTGGTTASVTIDPAAGKTIQLTGDVKHLTTDAVNGSLIDISMKNGQSFLRGASLGVNNDKNRTTDLSFDNSSQWFMTADSEATTLENKNNAVIDMRAGADKLEVRDYKGTGGSFILDTDLASEVNGDKVHIKNADAGTTYVSVKDVSLANNIQVTGIKNLLLITDDSKNAVFTGKELNNGGLWD
;
A
#
# COMPACT_ATOMS: atom_id res chain seq x y z
N VAL A 1 -18.16 -1.91 25.37
CA VAL A 1 -17.99 -3.07 24.49
C VAL A 1 -16.51 -3.23 24.27
N ALA A 2 -15.98 -4.41 24.57
CA ALA A 2 -14.59 -4.74 24.28
C ALA A 2 -14.37 -4.64 22.76
N GLY A 3 -13.18 -4.25 22.30
CA GLY A 3 -12.87 -4.15 20.89
C GLY A 3 -13.22 -5.46 20.17
N GLU A 4 -13.86 -5.33 19.03
CA GLU A 4 -14.28 -6.50 18.25
C GLU A 4 -13.22 -6.82 17.21
N ALA A 5 -12.95 -8.11 16.99
CA ALA A 5 -12.14 -8.63 15.91
C ALA A 5 -13.07 -9.21 14.84
N ALA A 6 -12.80 -8.87 13.57
CA ALA A 6 -13.44 -9.47 12.43
C ALA A 6 -12.40 -10.21 11.59
N GLU A 7 -12.63 -11.48 11.32
CA GLU A 7 -11.72 -12.34 10.55
C GLU A 7 -12.45 -12.95 9.35
N TYR A 8 -11.83 -12.88 8.18
CA TYR A 8 -12.36 -13.40 6.93
C TYR A 8 -11.34 -14.30 6.24
N SER A 9 -11.72 -15.54 5.99
CA SER A 9 -10.89 -16.54 5.28
C SER A 9 -11.47 -17.01 3.95
N GLY A 10 -12.69 -16.57 3.61
CA GLY A 10 -13.37 -16.85 2.35
C GLY A 10 -13.02 -15.90 1.22
N ASP A 11 -13.82 -15.93 0.15
CA ASP A 11 -13.79 -14.90 -0.86
C ASP A 11 -14.39 -13.60 -0.29
N VAL A 12 -13.71 -12.47 -0.51
CA VAL A 12 -14.18 -11.15 -0.09
C VAL A 12 -14.19 -10.23 -1.29
N ILE A 13 -15.37 -9.75 -1.66
CA ILE A 13 -15.55 -8.80 -2.77
C ILE A 13 -16.28 -7.58 -2.22
N VAL A 14 -15.60 -6.43 -2.21
CA VAL A 14 -16.16 -5.14 -1.82
C VAL A 14 -15.97 -4.15 -2.95
N GLN A 15 -17.06 -3.51 -3.35
CA GLN A 15 -17.03 -2.44 -4.36
C GLN A 15 -17.76 -1.22 -3.82
N THR A 16 -17.07 -0.09 -3.77
CA THR A 16 -17.66 1.19 -3.42
C THR A 16 -17.42 2.20 -4.54
N ASN A 17 -18.41 3.01 -4.86
CA ASN A 17 -18.26 4.06 -5.88
C ASN A 17 -17.54 5.29 -5.32
N LYS A 18 -17.57 5.45 -4.01
CA LYS A 18 -16.90 6.55 -3.29
C LYS A 18 -16.64 6.10 -1.86
N GLY A 19 -15.38 5.99 -1.50
CA GLY A 19 -14.97 5.89 -0.11
C GLY A 19 -14.44 4.52 0.32
N LEU A 20 -14.92 4.06 1.45
CA LEU A 20 -14.29 3.05 2.27
C LEU A 20 -14.62 1.62 1.83
N ALA A 21 -13.62 0.81 1.53
CA ALA A 21 -13.78 -0.65 1.36
C ALA A 21 -13.61 -1.38 2.69
N VAL A 22 -12.61 -1.00 3.49
CA VAL A 22 -12.34 -1.57 4.80
C VAL A 22 -12.07 -0.45 5.78
N GLY A 23 -12.79 -0.43 6.89
CA GLY A 23 -12.60 0.56 7.93
C GLY A 23 -12.58 -0.04 9.31
N VAL A 24 -11.68 0.45 10.15
CA VAL A 24 -11.64 0.15 11.57
C VAL A 24 -11.82 1.44 12.35
N THR A 25 -12.72 1.41 13.29
CA THR A 25 -12.91 2.50 14.24
C THR A 25 -12.70 1.97 15.64
N ASP A 26 -12.16 2.81 16.53
CA ASP A 26 -12.14 2.49 17.95
C ASP A 26 -13.56 2.33 18.44
N CYS A 27 -13.74 1.49 19.45
CA CYS A 27 -15.00 1.45 20.16
C CYS A 27 -15.34 2.82 20.72
N TYR A 28 -16.57 3.29 20.49
CA TYR A 28 -17.08 4.50 21.09
C TYR A 28 -16.90 4.41 22.61
N ARG A 29 -16.12 5.30 23.15
CA ARG A 29 -15.86 5.39 24.58
C ARG A 29 -16.88 6.33 25.18
N ASP A 30 -17.82 5.81 25.94
CA ASP A 30 -18.53 6.63 26.92
C ASP A 30 -17.51 7.03 28.01
N ALA A 31 -17.19 8.31 28.07
CA ALA A 31 -16.19 8.86 29.01
C ALA A 31 -16.51 8.60 30.48
N THR A 32 -17.69 8.05 30.79
CA THR A 32 -18.14 7.77 32.14
C THR A 32 -17.83 6.34 32.62
N VAL A 33 -17.37 5.46 31.74
CA VAL A 33 -17.03 4.06 32.10
C VAL A 33 -15.50 3.88 32.07
N PRO A 34 -14.87 3.57 33.23
CA PRO A 34 -13.46 3.19 33.26
C PRO A 34 -13.25 1.88 32.50
N VAL A 35 -12.56 1.89 31.38
CA VAL A 35 -12.15 0.65 30.70
C VAL A 35 -10.80 0.21 31.25
N THR A 36 -10.80 -0.85 32.02
CA THR A 36 -9.60 -1.57 32.43
C THR A 36 -9.31 -2.62 31.35
N GLY A 37 -8.26 -2.39 30.57
CA GLY A 37 -7.81 -3.26 29.48
C GLY A 37 -8.18 -2.69 28.11
N GLY A 38 -7.18 -2.14 27.40
CA GLY A 38 -7.34 -1.68 26.03
C GLY A 38 -7.53 -2.88 25.11
N THR A 39 -8.69 -2.98 24.46
CA THR A 39 -8.93 -3.96 23.40
C THR A 39 -8.70 -3.26 22.06
N THR A 40 -7.90 -3.88 21.21
CA THR A 40 -7.63 -3.42 19.85
C THR A 40 -8.78 -3.85 18.95
N ALA A 41 -9.43 -2.90 18.28
CA ALA A 41 -10.34 -3.24 17.20
C ALA A 41 -9.53 -3.75 16.00
N SER A 42 -9.92 -4.86 15.38
CA SER A 42 -9.16 -5.43 14.28
C SER A 42 -10.05 -5.96 13.16
N VAL A 43 -9.54 -5.85 11.93
CA VAL A 43 -10.04 -6.56 10.75
C VAL A 43 -8.89 -7.34 10.15
N THR A 44 -9.04 -8.65 10.05
CA THR A 44 -8.12 -9.55 9.38
C THR A 44 -8.80 -10.18 8.17
N ILE A 45 -8.22 -9.99 6.98
CA ILE A 45 -8.64 -10.63 5.74
C ILE A 45 -7.48 -11.51 5.28
N ASP A 46 -7.50 -12.76 5.67
CA ASP A 46 -6.49 -13.75 5.34
C ASP A 46 -7.12 -14.95 4.60
N PRO A 47 -7.17 -14.90 3.27
CA PRO A 47 -7.87 -15.90 2.48
C PRO A 47 -7.23 -17.29 2.58
N ALA A 48 -8.05 -18.31 2.73
CA ALA A 48 -7.63 -19.69 2.53
C ALA A 48 -7.14 -19.91 1.09
N ALA A 49 -6.43 -21.01 0.85
CA ALA A 49 -5.90 -21.33 -0.47
C ALA A 49 -7.01 -21.32 -1.55
N GLY A 50 -6.73 -20.64 -2.67
CA GLY A 50 -7.65 -20.52 -3.79
C GLY A 50 -8.78 -19.49 -3.63
N LYS A 51 -8.85 -18.78 -2.52
CA LYS A 51 -9.82 -17.71 -2.28
C LYS A 51 -9.33 -16.38 -2.81
N THR A 52 -10.24 -15.53 -3.24
CA THR A 52 -9.95 -14.27 -3.92
C THR A 52 -10.44 -13.08 -3.11
N ILE A 53 -9.62 -12.05 -2.98
CA ILE A 53 -9.93 -10.80 -2.32
C ILE A 53 -9.95 -9.67 -3.35
N GLN A 54 -11.09 -9.00 -3.52
CA GLN A 54 -11.24 -7.87 -4.44
C GLN A 54 -11.84 -6.69 -3.69
N LEU A 55 -11.01 -5.69 -3.42
CA LEU A 55 -11.39 -4.50 -2.70
C LEU A 55 -11.31 -3.28 -3.63
N THR A 56 -12.42 -2.58 -3.80
CA THR A 56 -12.49 -1.27 -4.47
C THR A 56 -13.00 -0.24 -3.48
N GLY A 57 -12.17 0.74 -3.17
CA GLY A 57 -12.34 1.74 -2.11
C GLY A 57 -11.16 1.73 -1.15
N ASP A 58 -11.13 2.71 -0.26
CA ASP A 58 -9.99 2.89 0.64
C ASP A 58 -10.00 1.91 1.82
N VAL A 59 -8.82 1.65 2.32
CA VAL A 59 -8.56 0.95 3.59
C VAL A 59 -8.17 2.02 4.60
N LYS A 60 -8.90 2.13 5.74
CA LYS A 60 -8.74 3.30 6.59
C LYS A 60 -9.01 3.04 8.07
N HIS A 61 -8.12 3.61 8.90
CA HIS A 61 -8.41 3.83 10.31
C HIS A 61 -9.29 5.07 10.47
N LEU A 62 -10.49 4.90 11.03
CA LEU A 62 -11.50 5.95 11.11
C LEU A 62 -11.43 6.75 12.41
N THR A 63 -10.63 6.30 13.35
CA THR A 63 -10.51 6.94 14.66
C THR A 63 -9.34 7.89 14.71
N THR A 64 -9.50 8.93 15.52
CA THR A 64 -8.44 9.90 15.85
C THR A 64 -7.91 9.72 17.28
N ASP A 65 -8.51 8.81 18.06
CA ASP A 65 -8.09 8.60 19.45
C ASP A 65 -6.84 7.71 19.51
N ALA A 66 -5.79 8.21 20.15
CA ALA A 66 -4.50 7.54 20.27
C ALA A 66 -4.44 6.50 21.41
N VAL A 67 -5.51 6.33 22.19
CA VAL A 67 -5.47 5.51 23.41
C VAL A 67 -5.70 4.03 23.15
N ASN A 68 -6.50 3.70 22.14
CA ASN A 68 -6.82 2.31 21.80
C ASN A 68 -6.25 1.96 20.43
N GLY A 69 -5.50 0.88 20.33
CA GLY A 69 -4.95 0.41 19.08
C GLY A 69 -6.02 -0.09 18.11
N SER A 70 -5.73 0.00 16.81
CA SER A 70 -6.52 -0.65 15.77
C SER A 70 -5.61 -1.34 14.76
N LEU A 71 -6.05 -2.49 14.26
CA LEU A 71 -5.31 -3.31 13.31
C LEU A 71 -6.15 -3.56 12.06
N ILE A 72 -5.56 -3.32 10.92
CA ILE A 72 -6.03 -3.82 9.62
C ILE A 72 -4.94 -4.73 9.07
N ASP A 73 -5.28 -6.00 8.84
CA ASP A 73 -4.37 -6.99 8.28
C ASP A 73 -5.03 -7.62 7.05
N ILE A 74 -4.43 -7.40 5.87
CA ILE A 74 -4.99 -7.87 4.60
C ILE A 74 -3.94 -8.62 3.81
N SER A 75 -4.21 -9.88 3.52
CA SER A 75 -3.38 -10.75 2.69
C SER A 75 -4.04 -11.04 1.34
N MET A 76 -3.34 -10.78 0.25
CA MET A 76 -3.77 -11.08 -1.12
C MET A 76 -2.82 -12.10 -1.74
N LYS A 77 -3.31 -13.31 -2.00
CA LYS A 77 -2.47 -14.51 -2.25
C LYS A 77 -2.56 -15.07 -3.67
N ASN A 78 -3.21 -14.38 -4.59
CA ASN A 78 -3.31 -14.85 -5.99
C ASN A 78 -3.54 -13.70 -6.97
N GLY A 79 -3.30 -13.93 -8.26
CA GLY A 79 -3.37 -12.91 -9.32
C GLY A 79 -4.77 -12.39 -9.64
N GLN A 80 -5.83 -12.93 -9.04
CA GLN A 80 -7.20 -12.40 -9.15
C GLN A 80 -7.53 -11.46 -7.98
N SER A 81 -6.69 -11.43 -6.96
CA SER A 81 -6.85 -10.57 -5.79
C SER A 81 -6.27 -9.20 -6.04
N PHE A 82 -7.00 -8.17 -5.63
CA PHE A 82 -6.52 -6.80 -5.74
C PHE A 82 -7.12 -5.86 -4.68
N LEU A 83 -6.37 -4.81 -4.38
CA LEU A 83 -6.84 -3.58 -3.75
C LEU A 83 -6.80 -2.45 -4.79
N ARG A 84 -7.92 -1.74 -4.97
CA ARG A 84 -7.99 -0.50 -5.72
C ARG A 84 -8.48 0.61 -4.82
N GLY A 85 -7.57 1.41 -4.31
CA GLY A 85 -7.84 2.45 -3.33
C GLY A 85 -6.58 2.89 -2.60
N ALA A 86 -6.72 3.81 -1.66
CA ALA A 86 -5.66 4.26 -0.77
C ALA A 86 -5.66 3.49 0.56
N SER A 87 -4.52 3.47 1.23
CA SER A 87 -4.38 3.02 2.62
C SER A 87 -4.11 4.23 3.50
N LEU A 88 -5.00 4.54 4.43
CA LEU A 88 -5.05 5.83 5.10
C LEU A 88 -5.16 5.70 6.63
N GLY A 89 -4.61 6.71 7.31
CA GLY A 89 -4.76 6.87 8.75
C GLY A 89 -3.87 5.95 9.57
N VAL A 90 -2.88 5.36 8.94
CA VAL A 90 -1.74 4.78 9.65
C VAL A 90 -1.04 5.97 10.29
N ASN A 91 -1.10 6.07 11.59
CA ASN A 91 -0.22 6.97 12.29
C ASN A 91 1.03 6.15 12.63
N ASN A 92 2.22 6.71 12.47
CA ASN A 92 3.46 6.11 12.99
C ASN A 92 3.42 5.88 14.51
N ASP A 93 2.34 6.27 15.15
CA ASP A 93 1.95 5.84 16.47
C ASP A 93 1.70 4.33 16.49
N LYS A 94 2.32 3.68 17.45
CA LYS A 94 2.27 2.23 17.70
C LYS A 94 0.87 1.63 17.84
N ASN A 95 -0.17 2.46 17.77
CA ASN A 95 -1.54 2.07 18.10
C ASN A 95 -2.44 1.83 16.87
N ARG A 96 -2.05 2.29 15.68
CA ARG A 96 -2.79 2.05 14.44
C ARG A 96 -1.89 1.40 13.41
N THR A 97 -2.12 0.14 13.13
CA THR A 97 -1.30 -0.64 12.22
C THR A 97 -2.10 -1.12 11.02
N THR A 98 -1.56 -0.92 9.83
CA THR A 98 -2.06 -1.51 8.60
C THR A 98 -0.96 -2.40 8.03
N ASP A 99 -1.21 -3.68 8.04
CA ASP A 99 -0.33 -4.69 7.47
C ASP A 99 -0.95 -5.19 6.16
N LEU A 100 -0.24 -4.98 5.06
CA LEU A 100 -0.67 -5.36 3.71
C LEU A 100 0.31 -6.35 3.12
N SER A 101 -0.19 -7.49 2.68
CA SER A 101 0.62 -8.52 2.02
C SER A 101 0.07 -8.80 0.62
N PHE A 102 0.92 -8.61 -0.39
CA PHE A 102 0.65 -8.92 -1.78
C PHE A 102 1.58 -10.02 -2.25
N ASP A 103 1.02 -11.12 -2.74
CA ASP A 103 1.74 -12.32 -3.14
C ASP A 103 1.13 -12.92 -4.42
N ASN A 104 1.91 -13.72 -5.14
CA ASN A 104 1.46 -14.52 -6.28
C ASN A 104 0.68 -13.71 -7.32
N SER A 105 1.28 -12.61 -7.81
CA SER A 105 0.73 -11.73 -8.85
C SER A 105 -0.52 -10.96 -8.43
N SER A 106 -0.84 -10.86 -7.15
CA SER A 106 -1.86 -9.95 -6.66
C SER A 106 -1.46 -8.49 -6.88
N GLN A 107 -2.43 -7.57 -6.83
CA GLN A 107 -2.20 -6.20 -7.25
C GLN A 107 -2.75 -5.17 -6.26
N TRP A 108 -2.01 -4.09 -6.09
CA TRP A 108 -2.51 -2.87 -5.47
C TRP A 108 -2.51 -1.74 -6.51
N PHE A 109 -3.69 -1.28 -6.89
CA PHE A 109 -3.88 -0.07 -7.71
C PHE A 109 -4.08 1.10 -6.77
N MET A 110 -3.01 1.83 -6.48
CA MET A 110 -3.03 2.95 -5.56
C MET A 110 -3.69 4.16 -6.23
N THR A 111 -4.63 4.80 -5.54
CA THR A 111 -5.43 5.90 -6.11
C THR A 111 -5.19 7.25 -5.45
N ALA A 112 -4.44 7.29 -4.36
CA ALA A 112 -4.00 8.49 -3.66
C ALA A 112 -2.82 8.15 -2.74
N ASP A 113 -2.24 9.19 -2.14
CA ASP A 113 -1.20 9.05 -1.11
C ASP A 113 -1.59 8.02 -0.08
N SER A 114 -0.68 7.12 0.24
CA SER A 114 -0.95 5.95 1.07
C SER A 114 0.15 5.69 2.09
N GLU A 115 -0.23 4.98 3.14
CA GLU A 115 0.65 4.60 4.23
C GLU A 115 0.45 3.12 4.57
N ALA A 116 1.52 2.43 4.98
CA ALA A 116 1.45 1.08 5.54
C ALA A 116 2.42 0.93 6.72
N THR A 117 2.00 0.19 7.71
CA THR A 117 2.90 -0.22 8.80
C THR A 117 3.84 -1.29 8.31
N THR A 118 3.29 -2.38 7.79
CA THR A 118 4.03 -3.44 7.12
C THR A 118 3.52 -3.57 5.69
N LEU A 119 4.43 -3.65 4.74
CA LEU A 119 4.13 -3.93 3.34
C LEU A 119 4.97 -5.10 2.85
N GLU A 120 4.32 -6.20 2.54
CA GLU A 120 4.94 -7.34 1.87
C GLU A 120 4.60 -7.32 0.38
N ASN A 121 5.61 -7.39 -0.49
CA ASN A 121 5.47 -7.38 -1.94
C ASN A 121 6.31 -8.51 -2.55
N LYS A 122 5.66 -9.64 -2.86
CA LYS A 122 6.35 -10.89 -3.16
C LYS A 122 5.84 -11.55 -4.45
N ASN A 123 6.67 -12.43 -5.03
CA ASN A 123 6.27 -13.38 -6.06
C ASN A 123 5.45 -12.76 -7.22
N ASN A 124 6.03 -11.76 -7.90
CA ASN A 124 5.41 -11.02 -9.00
C ASN A 124 4.16 -10.19 -8.62
N ALA A 125 3.89 -9.96 -7.34
CA ALA A 125 2.87 -9.00 -6.96
C ALA A 125 3.24 -7.59 -7.44
N VAL A 126 2.25 -6.75 -7.69
CA VAL A 126 2.44 -5.43 -8.29
C VAL A 126 1.78 -4.35 -7.45
N ILE A 127 2.54 -3.34 -7.12
CA ILE A 127 2.02 -2.09 -6.55
C ILE A 127 2.10 -1.04 -7.64
N ASP A 128 0.95 -0.64 -8.17
CA ASP A 128 0.78 0.28 -9.30
C ASP A 128 0.31 1.64 -8.79
N MET A 129 1.20 2.65 -8.90
CA MET A 129 0.99 4.00 -8.39
C MET A 129 0.61 4.99 -9.50
N ARG A 130 0.42 4.55 -10.74
CA ARG A 130 0.24 5.41 -11.92
C ARG A 130 -1.07 6.20 -11.98
N ALA A 131 -1.88 6.21 -10.94
CA ALA A 131 -3.17 6.91 -10.95
C ALA A 131 -3.06 8.42 -10.66
N GLY A 132 -1.88 8.92 -10.28
CA GLY A 132 -1.61 10.34 -9.97
C GLY A 132 -0.21 10.49 -9.38
N ALA A 133 0.16 11.67 -8.93
CA ALA A 133 1.44 11.92 -8.25
C ALA A 133 1.35 11.47 -6.79
N ASP A 134 1.35 10.18 -6.58
CA ASP A 134 1.09 9.53 -5.31
C ASP A 134 2.37 9.34 -4.49
N LYS A 135 2.18 9.35 -3.20
CA LYS A 135 3.23 9.08 -2.22
C LYS A 135 2.88 7.83 -1.42
N LEU A 136 3.85 6.93 -1.28
CA LEU A 136 3.73 5.75 -0.43
C LEU A 136 4.75 5.81 0.71
N GLU A 137 4.25 5.86 1.94
CA GLU A 137 5.07 5.77 3.15
C GLU A 137 4.96 4.38 3.77
N VAL A 138 6.08 3.69 3.96
CA VAL A 138 6.11 2.34 4.53
C VAL A 138 7.06 2.32 5.72
N ARG A 139 6.59 1.82 6.87
CA ARG A 139 7.47 1.65 8.02
C ARG A 139 8.37 0.43 7.87
N ASP A 140 7.78 -0.75 7.64
CA ASP A 140 8.49 -2.02 7.56
C ASP A 140 8.18 -2.70 6.22
N TYR A 141 9.17 -2.83 5.35
CA TYR A 141 9.01 -3.36 3.99
C TYR A 141 9.67 -4.72 3.83
N LYS A 142 8.97 -5.65 3.17
CA LYS A 142 9.47 -6.98 2.82
C LYS A 142 9.26 -7.25 1.34
N GLY A 143 10.28 -7.00 0.54
CA GLY A 143 10.25 -7.17 -0.92
C GLY A 143 11.01 -8.39 -1.39
N THR A 144 10.31 -9.33 -2.04
CA THR A 144 10.95 -10.53 -2.60
C THR A 144 10.32 -10.90 -3.94
N GLY A 145 10.83 -10.31 -5.01
CA GLY A 145 10.36 -10.58 -6.37
C GLY A 145 9.04 -9.91 -6.75
N GLY A 146 8.55 -8.98 -5.93
CA GLY A 146 7.44 -8.09 -6.28
C GLY A 146 7.91 -6.89 -7.12
N SER A 147 6.98 -6.04 -7.54
CA SER A 147 7.26 -4.87 -8.38
C SER A 147 6.53 -3.63 -7.92
N PHE A 148 7.17 -2.47 -8.09
CA PHE A 148 6.52 -1.16 -8.14
C PHE A 148 6.39 -0.72 -9.60
N ILE A 149 5.26 -0.13 -9.95
CA ILE A 149 5.08 0.60 -11.20
C ILE A 149 4.79 2.05 -10.84
N LEU A 150 5.70 2.93 -11.21
CA LEU A 150 5.66 4.35 -10.88
C LEU A 150 5.44 5.15 -12.15
N ASP A 151 4.75 6.29 -12.07
CA ASP A 151 4.88 7.29 -13.09
C ASP A 151 5.73 8.48 -12.59
N THR A 152 6.40 9.14 -13.49
CA THR A 152 7.25 10.26 -13.13
C THR A 152 7.40 11.23 -14.29
N ASP A 153 7.54 12.51 -13.97
CA ASP A 153 7.93 13.54 -14.91
C ASP A 153 9.47 13.62 -14.92
N LEU A 154 10.11 13.09 -15.96
CA LEU A 154 11.58 13.14 -16.09
C LEU A 154 12.14 14.57 -16.18
N ALA A 155 11.29 15.58 -16.40
CA ALA A 155 11.68 16.98 -16.41
C ALA A 155 11.63 17.64 -15.03
N SER A 156 10.95 17.04 -14.05
CA SER A 156 10.73 17.63 -12.73
C SER A 156 10.71 16.59 -11.63
N GLU A 157 11.57 16.73 -10.62
CA GLU A 157 11.55 15.87 -9.42
C GLU A 157 10.31 16.06 -8.53
N VAL A 158 9.54 17.12 -8.75
CA VAL A 158 8.38 17.46 -7.92
C VAL A 158 7.15 16.64 -8.32
N ASN A 159 7.06 16.31 -9.60
CA ASN A 159 5.91 15.62 -10.16
C ASN A 159 6.26 14.17 -10.43
N GLY A 160 5.64 13.26 -9.74
CA GLY A 160 5.81 11.82 -9.93
C GLY A 160 5.77 11.06 -8.61
N ASP A 161 5.58 9.79 -8.74
CA ASP A 161 5.44 8.87 -7.61
C ASP A 161 6.72 8.80 -6.78
N LYS A 162 6.53 8.72 -5.46
CA LYS A 162 7.60 8.57 -4.48
C LYS A 162 7.28 7.48 -3.49
N VAL A 163 8.25 6.63 -3.21
CA VAL A 163 8.17 5.60 -2.17
C VAL A 163 9.21 5.91 -1.10
N HIS A 164 8.78 5.99 0.15
CA HIS A 164 9.68 6.11 1.29
C HIS A 164 9.49 4.91 2.22
N ILE A 165 10.59 4.22 2.48
CA ILE A 165 10.66 3.03 3.33
C ILE A 165 11.60 3.34 4.49
N LYS A 166 11.11 3.16 5.71
CA LYS A 166 11.90 3.40 6.91
C LYS A 166 12.82 2.23 7.25
N ASN A 167 12.26 1.03 7.21
CA ASN A 167 13.01 -0.22 7.45
C ASN A 167 12.67 -1.21 6.35
N ALA A 168 13.67 -1.88 5.79
CA ALA A 168 13.46 -2.95 4.83
C ALA A 168 14.21 -4.22 5.25
N ASP A 169 13.61 -5.37 4.97
CA ASP A 169 14.34 -6.64 4.97
C ASP A 169 15.18 -6.75 3.70
N ALA A 170 16.22 -7.57 3.76
CA ALA A 170 17.02 -7.89 2.59
C ALA A 170 16.17 -8.63 1.54
N GLY A 171 16.19 -8.16 0.31
CA GLY A 171 15.43 -8.74 -0.79
C GLY A 171 15.50 -7.88 -2.06
N THR A 172 15.02 -8.43 -3.16
CA THR A 172 15.00 -7.72 -4.45
C THR A 172 13.58 -7.39 -4.85
N THR A 173 13.35 -6.14 -5.20
CA THR A 173 12.09 -5.62 -5.73
C THR A 173 12.35 -5.00 -7.10
N TYR A 174 11.48 -5.25 -8.06
CA TYR A 174 11.56 -4.66 -9.39
C TYR A 174 10.87 -3.31 -9.43
N VAL A 175 11.39 -2.40 -10.25
CA VAL A 175 10.83 -1.06 -10.43
C VAL A 175 10.68 -0.79 -11.91
N SER A 176 9.47 -0.50 -12.33
CA SER A 176 9.15 -0.05 -13.67
C SER A 176 8.67 1.39 -13.60
N VAL A 177 9.12 2.22 -14.54
CA VAL A 177 8.79 3.65 -14.58
C VAL A 177 8.12 3.98 -15.89
N LYS A 178 6.99 4.71 -15.82
CA LYS A 178 6.33 5.34 -16.95
C LYS A 178 6.67 6.83 -16.95
N ASP A 179 7.29 7.29 -18.01
CA ASP A 179 7.54 8.72 -18.21
C ASP A 179 6.24 9.44 -18.62
N VAL A 180 5.86 10.45 -17.87
CA VAL A 180 4.69 11.30 -18.15
C VAL A 180 5.08 12.69 -18.65
N SER A 181 6.37 13.01 -18.75
CA SER A 181 6.86 14.33 -19.23
C SER A 181 6.41 14.62 -20.65
N LEU A 182 6.36 13.59 -21.51
CA LEU A 182 5.90 13.73 -22.90
C LEU A 182 4.42 14.11 -23.01
N ALA A 183 3.59 13.68 -22.08
CA ALA A 183 2.17 14.06 -22.06
C ALA A 183 1.98 15.56 -21.83
N ASN A 184 2.97 16.23 -21.23
CA ASN A 184 2.99 17.67 -20.96
C ASN A 184 3.77 18.47 -22.04
N ASN A 185 4.11 17.85 -23.19
CA ASN A 185 4.92 18.46 -24.25
C ASN A 185 6.30 18.97 -23.76
N ILE A 186 6.86 18.38 -22.74
CA ILE A 186 8.18 18.74 -22.21
C ILE A 186 9.20 17.82 -22.83
N GLN A 187 10.16 18.39 -23.57
CA GLN A 187 11.28 17.63 -24.10
C GLN A 187 12.37 17.49 -23.05
N VAL A 188 12.58 16.28 -22.58
CA VAL A 188 13.66 15.95 -21.64
C VAL A 188 14.96 15.75 -22.42
N THR A 189 15.99 16.49 -22.08
CA THR A 189 17.32 16.34 -22.69
C THR A 189 18.35 15.91 -21.64
N GLY A 190 19.17 14.93 -22.01
CA GLY A 190 20.24 14.39 -21.17
C GLY A 190 19.75 13.38 -20.13
N ILE A 191 20.72 12.83 -19.38
CA ILE A 191 20.47 11.86 -18.33
C ILE A 191 19.95 12.59 -17.09
N LYS A 192 18.86 12.10 -16.53
CA LYS A 192 18.27 12.60 -15.27
C LYS A 192 18.44 11.57 -14.18
N ASN A 193 18.86 12.03 -13.01
CA ASN A 193 18.88 11.22 -11.81
C ASN A 193 17.71 11.68 -10.92
N LEU A 194 16.65 10.89 -10.85
CA LEU A 194 15.48 11.17 -10.03
C LEU A 194 15.45 10.23 -8.83
N LEU A 195 15.22 10.76 -7.68
CA LEU A 195 14.99 9.95 -6.48
C LEU A 195 13.53 9.51 -6.46
N LEU A 196 13.28 8.24 -6.73
CA LEU A 196 11.94 7.65 -6.76
C LEU A 196 11.65 6.83 -5.50
N ILE A 197 12.64 6.10 -5.01
CA ILE A 197 12.49 5.24 -3.82
C ILE A 197 13.62 5.57 -2.84
N THR A 198 13.25 5.83 -1.59
CA THR A 198 14.17 5.98 -0.47
C THR A 198 13.97 4.81 0.49
N ASP A 199 15.05 4.11 0.83
CA ASP A 199 15.12 3.12 1.89
C ASP A 199 16.15 3.59 2.93
N ASP A 200 15.67 4.03 4.08
CA ASP A 200 16.54 4.55 5.16
C ASP A 200 17.45 3.45 5.73
N SER A 201 16.99 2.21 5.73
CA SER A 201 17.76 1.04 6.20
C SER A 201 18.84 0.59 5.21
N LYS A 202 18.66 0.87 3.92
CA LYS A 202 19.56 0.46 2.83
C LYS A 202 19.72 -1.07 2.69
N ASN A 203 18.73 -1.83 3.10
CA ASN A 203 18.77 -3.30 3.07
C ASN A 203 18.12 -3.88 1.82
N ALA A 204 17.12 -3.22 1.25
CA ALA A 204 16.45 -3.69 0.05
C ALA A 204 17.24 -3.34 -1.23
N VAL A 205 17.12 -4.20 -2.23
CA VAL A 205 17.67 -3.99 -3.57
C VAL A 205 16.53 -3.66 -4.53
N PHE A 206 16.62 -2.49 -5.19
CA PHE A 206 15.67 -2.09 -6.23
C PHE A 206 16.31 -2.21 -7.60
N THR A 207 15.67 -2.96 -8.49
CA THR A 207 16.20 -3.27 -9.83
C THR A 207 15.22 -2.80 -10.91
N GLY A 208 15.69 -2.00 -11.85
CA GLY A 208 14.88 -1.55 -13.00
C GLY A 208 14.36 -2.74 -13.82
N LYS A 209 13.10 -2.68 -14.23
CA LYS A 209 12.46 -3.65 -15.12
C LYS A 209 11.63 -2.92 -16.17
N GLU A 210 11.72 -3.35 -17.41
CA GLU A 210 10.91 -2.78 -18.48
C GLU A 210 9.41 -2.97 -18.23
N LEU A 211 8.63 -1.94 -18.56
CA LEU A 211 7.17 -2.03 -18.59
C LEU A 211 6.76 -2.77 -19.89
N ASN A 212 6.25 -3.99 -19.76
CA ASN A 212 5.69 -4.76 -20.87
C ASN A 212 4.36 -4.16 -21.37
N ASN A 213 4.34 -2.92 -21.80
CA ASN A 213 3.15 -2.24 -22.32
C ASN A 213 3.31 -1.82 -23.80
N GLY A 214 4.16 -2.49 -24.56
CA GLY A 214 4.32 -2.18 -25.99
C GLY A 214 4.77 -0.73 -26.26
N GLY A 215 5.33 -0.07 -25.27
CA GLY A 215 5.95 1.23 -25.40
C GLY A 215 7.36 1.05 -25.96
N LEU A 216 7.58 1.61 -27.13
CA LEU A 216 8.86 1.72 -27.74
C LEU A 216 9.84 2.41 -26.79
N TRP A 217 10.83 1.63 -26.36
CA TRP A 217 12.16 2.15 -26.07
C TRP A 217 13.04 1.65 -27.20
N ASP A 218 13.21 2.47 -28.22
CA ASP A 218 14.30 2.38 -29.19
C ASP A 218 15.43 3.30 -28.74
#